data_e14cddfc67b5eeef95b01df70424b4e6
#
_entry.id   e14cddfc67b5eeef95b01df70424b4e6
#
_cell.length_a   1.000
_cell.length_b   1.000
_cell.length_c   1.000
_cell.angle_alpha   90.00
_cell.angle_beta   90.00
_cell.angle_gamma   90.00
#
_symmetry.space_group_name_H-M   'P 1'
#
loop_
_entity.id
_entity.type
_entity.pdbx_description
1 polymer ?
#
loop_
_entity_poly.entity_id
_entity_poly.type
_entity_poly.pdbx_seq_one_letter_code
_entity_poly.pdbx_strand_id
1 'polypeptide(L)'
;AASDVYKRQFFIVQLANFMKTHSEPVESNWAALREAQRQVALKVPNAALAVAIDLGEWNDIHPLNKKELARRISLLAKRGVYGDKKSVHNGPMCTGMTVNHEGKAILSFEAGTDKLRVVDELKGFAIAGADGHFQWAEAVVVNGNQVAVWHKGIPHPVTVRYGWDDNPVHANLKNRTGLPASPFQISLEDK
;
A
#
# COMPACT_ATOMS: atom_id res chain seq x y z
N ALA A 1 -7.54 -29.80 21.02
CA ALA A 1 -7.13 -29.83 19.60
C ALA A 1 -7.90 -28.82 18.72
N ALA A 2 -9.21 -28.59 18.93
CA ALA A 2 -10.01 -27.65 18.14
C ALA A 2 -9.59 -26.17 18.37
N SER A 3 -9.09 -25.80 19.54
CA SER A 3 -8.65 -24.44 19.87
C SER A 3 -7.41 -23.98 19.10
N ASP A 4 -6.61 -24.91 18.57
CA ASP A 4 -5.36 -24.63 17.87
C ASP A 4 -5.57 -24.19 16.42
N VAL A 5 -6.66 -24.60 15.79
CA VAL A 5 -6.99 -24.22 14.40
C VAL A 5 -7.33 -22.73 14.31
N TYR A 6 -7.99 -22.16 15.30
CA TYR A 6 -8.37 -20.74 15.35
C TYR A 6 -7.24 -19.79 15.73
N LYS A 7 -6.09 -20.31 16.14
CA LYS A 7 -4.90 -19.52 16.49
C LYS A 7 -3.84 -19.49 15.39
N ARG A 8 -4.09 -20.16 14.25
CA ARG A 8 -3.12 -20.18 13.14
C ARG A 8 -2.97 -18.81 12.53
N GLN A 9 -1.73 -18.46 12.23
CA GLN A 9 -1.38 -17.24 11.52
C GLN A 9 -1.42 -17.50 10.01
N PHE A 10 -2.00 -16.59 9.27
CA PHE A 10 -2.00 -16.60 7.80
C PHE A 10 -1.11 -15.48 7.28
N PHE A 11 -0.10 -15.84 6.49
CA PHE A 11 0.74 -14.87 5.80
C PHE A 11 0.37 -14.86 4.32
N ILE A 12 -0.19 -13.74 3.89
CA ILE A 12 -0.58 -13.51 2.50
C ILE A 12 0.63 -12.89 1.81
N VAL A 13 1.09 -13.50 0.73
CA VAL A 13 2.04 -12.87 -0.20
C VAL A 13 1.21 -12.09 -1.21
N GLN A 14 1.37 -10.76 -1.20
CA GLN A 14 0.69 -9.90 -2.16
C GLN A 14 1.20 -10.18 -3.58
N LEU A 15 0.34 -10.08 -4.58
CA LEU A 15 0.75 -10.18 -5.97
C LEU A 15 1.87 -9.18 -6.28
N ALA A 16 2.94 -9.69 -6.84
CA ALA A 16 4.06 -8.87 -7.30
C ALA A 16 3.66 -8.02 -8.52
N ASN A 17 4.48 -7.05 -8.87
CA ASN A 17 4.35 -6.33 -10.12
C ASN A 17 4.61 -7.26 -11.31
N PHE A 18 3.81 -7.11 -12.37
CA PHE A 18 3.84 -7.97 -13.55
C PHE A 18 3.18 -7.23 -14.73
N MET A 19 3.49 -7.62 -15.96
CA MET A 19 2.99 -7.05 -17.21
C MET A 19 3.57 -5.64 -17.51
N LYS A 20 2.98 -4.97 -18.50
CA LYS A 20 3.44 -3.64 -18.95
C LYS A 20 3.04 -2.56 -17.98
N THR A 21 3.81 -1.51 -17.95
CA THR A 21 3.46 -0.25 -17.27
C THR A 21 2.55 0.59 -18.14
N HIS A 22 1.76 1.46 -17.51
CA HIS A 22 0.90 2.42 -18.20
C HIS A 22 1.37 3.86 -17.91
N SER A 23 1.30 4.72 -18.94
CA SER A 23 1.62 6.15 -18.81
C SER A 23 0.55 6.96 -18.10
N GLU A 24 -0.70 6.50 -18.20
CA GLU A 24 -1.87 7.13 -17.61
C GLU A 24 -2.48 6.22 -16.54
N PRO A 25 -3.23 6.77 -15.56
CA PRO A 25 -3.97 5.95 -14.62
C PRO A 25 -4.98 5.05 -15.34
N VAL A 26 -4.99 3.77 -15.02
CA VAL A 26 -5.83 2.74 -15.65
C VAL A 26 -6.65 1.97 -14.63
N GLU A 27 -7.65 1.25 -15.11
CA GLU A 27 -8.27 0.17 -14.35
C GLU A 27 -7.39 -1.08 -14.42
N SER A 28 -7.15 -1.71 -13.28
CA SER A 28 -6.30 -2.88 -13.17
C SER A 28 -6.93 -3.92 -12.24
N ASN A 29 -7.26 -5.09 -12.81
CA ASN A 29 -7.71 -6.23 -12.03
C ASN A 29 -6.61 -6.75 -11.09
N TRP A 30 -5.35 -6.57 -11.46
CA TRP A 30 -4.19 -6.92 -10.65
C TRP A 30 -4.09 -6.05 -9.40
N ALA A 31 -4.30 -4.73 -9.56
CA ALA A 31 -4.37 -3.79 -8.45
C ALA A 31 -5.60 -4.05 -7.57
N ALA A 32 -6.76 -4.34 -8.16
CA ALA A 32 -7.97 -4.68 -7.42
C ALA A 32 -7.78 -5.94 -6.56
N LEU A 33 -7.08 -6.96 -7.07
CA LEU A 33 -6.78 -8.16 -6.27
C LEU A 33 -5.77 -7.86 -5.15
N ARG A 34 -4.77 -7.00 -5.37
CA ARG A 34 -3.88 -6.54 -4.29
C ARG A 34 -4.64 -5.79 -3.19
N GLU A 35 -5.62 -4.97 -3.57
CA GLU A 35 -6.49 -4.30 -2.61
C GLU A 35 -7.34 -5.30 -1.82
N ALA A 36 -7.91 -6.32 -2.47
CA ALA A 36 -8.63 -7.38 -1.77
C ALA A 36 -7.72 -8.12 -0.76
N GLN A 37 -6.48 -8.44 -1.14
CA GLN A 37 -5.49 -9.04 -0.24
C GLN A 37 -5.16 -8.12 0.95
N ARG A 38 -5.04 -6.80 0.71
CA ARG A 38 -4.85 -5.80 1.76
C ARG A 38 -6.03 -5.75 2.73
N GLN A 39 -7.25 -5.74 2.21
CA GLN A 39 -8.47 -5.71 3.03
C GLN A 39 -8.59 -6.96 3.91
N VAL A 40 -8.22 -8.14 3.40
CA VAL A 40 -8.18 -9.36 4.21
C VAL A 40 -7.20 -9.20 5.37
N ALA A 41 -5.98 -8.70 5.10
CA ALA A 41 -4.98 -8.51 6.16
C ALA A 41 -5.40 -7.49 7.23
N LEU A 42 -6.23 -6.49 6.87
CA LEU A 42 -6.75 -5.49 7.80
C LEU A 42 -7.94 -5.99 8.63
N LYS A 43 -8.79 -6.84 8.05
CA LYS A 43 -10.09 -7.22 8.63
C LYS A 43 -10.10 -8.59 9.29
N VAL A 44 -9.24 -9.52 8.83
CA VAL A 44 -9.24 -10.89 9.32
C VAL A 44 -8.22 -11.05 10.45
N PRO A 45 -8.64 -11.46 11.65
CA PRO A 45 -7.71 -11.73 12.74
C PRO A 45 -6.67 -12.78 12.35
N ASN A 46 -5.44 -12.59 12.79
CA ASN A 46 -4.31 -13.47 12.50
C ASN A 46 -3.91 -13.55 11.01
N ALA A 47 -4.39 -12.64 10.15
CA ALA A 47 -3.87 -12.47 8.81
C ALA A 47 -2.83 -11.34 8.76
N ALA A 48 -1.79 -11.51 7.96
CA ALA A 48 -0.79 -10.48 7.73
C ALA A 48 -0.31 -10.51 6.27
N LEU A 49 0.11 -9.36 5.73
CA LEU A 49 0.42 -9.16 4.33
C LEU A 49 1.91 -8.88 4.12
N ALA A 50 2.57 -9.71 3.33
CA ALA A 50 3.89 -9.42 2.78
C ALA A 50 3.73 -8.73 1.42
N VAL A 51 3.95 -7.42 1.38
CA VAL A 51 3.87 -6.62 0.15
C VAL A 51 5.02 -7.01 -0.77
N ALA A 52 4.75 -7.21 -2.07
CA ALA A 52 5.72 -7.68 -3.04
C ALA A 52 5.74 -6.87 -4.36
N ILE A 53 5.15 -5.68 -4.37
CA ILE A 53 5.00 -4.85 -5.58
C ILE A 53 6.32 -4.39 -6.22
N ASP A 54 7.42 -4.50 -5.52
CA ASP A 54 8.77 -4.10 -5.94
C ASP A 54 9.71 -5.30 -6.14
N LEU A 55 9.18 -6.54 -6.16
CA LEU A 55 9.96 -7.77 -6.25
C LEU A 55 9.74 -8.54 -7.56
N GLY A 56 8.72 -8.18 -8.35
CA GLY A 56 8.38 -8.85 -9.60
C GLY A 56 9.10 -8.27 -10.81
N GLU A 57 8.79 -8.84 -11.96
CA GLU A 57 9.32 -8.47 -13.26
C GLU A 57 8.18 -8.38 -14.28
N TRP A 58 8.34 -7.52 -15.28
CA TRP A 58 7.27 -7.27 -16.25
C TRP A 58 6.87 -8.51 -17.07
N ASN A 59 7.77 -9.46 -17.26
CA ASN A 59 7.62 -10.63 -18.11
C ASN A 59 7.57 -11.97 -17.35
N ASP A 60 7.69 -11.95 -16.02
CA ASP A 60 7.58 -13.15 -15.20
C ASP A 60 6.71 -12.87 -13.95
N ILE A 61 5.64 -13.65 -13.84
CA ILE A 61 4.73 -13.59 -12.67
C ILE A 61 5.42 -14.10 -11.38
N HIS A 62 6.52 -14.84 -11.51
CA HIS A 62 7.23 -15.44 -10.39
C HIS A 62 8.43 -14.59 -9.96
N PRO A 63 8.31 -13.78 -8.90
CA PRO A 63 9.40 -12.92 -8.46
C PRO A 63 10.68 -13.69 -8.21
N LEU A 64 11.79 -13.30 -8.82
CA LEU A 64 13.09 -13.94 -8.64
C LEU A 64 13.72 -13.63 -7.28
N ASN A 65 13.42 -12.47 -6.69
CA ASN A 65 13.97 -12.06 -5.40
C ASN A 65 13.30 -12.76 -4.22
N LYS A 66 13.42 -14.08 -4.15
CA LYS A 66 12.86 -14.92 -3.08
C LYS A 66 13.45 -14.60 -1.71
N LYS A 67 14.72 -14.15 -1.66
CA LYS A 67 15.39 -13.81 -0.41
C LYS A 67 14.69 -12.62 0.29
N GLU A 68 14.40 -11.56 -0.45
CA GLU A 68 13.72 -10.39 0.12
C GLU A 68 12.28 -10.72 0.50
N LEU A 69 11.57 -11.49 -0.33
CA LEU A 69 10.23 -11.96 0.02
C LEU A 69 10.23 -12.78 1.32
N ALA A 70 11.15 -13.74 1.45
CA ALA A 70 11.30 -14.54 2.67
C ALA A 70 11.63 -13.67 3.89
N ARG A 71 12.48 -12.64 3.73
CA ARG A 71 12.76 -11.66 4.79
C ARG A 71 11.49 -10.95 5.26
N ARG A 72 10.64 -10.47 4.35
CA ARG A 72 9.36 -9.83 4.70
C ARG A 72 8.43 -10.76 5.44
N ILE A 73 8.27 -11.99 4.99
CA ILE A 73 7.48 -13.01 5.69
C ILE A 73 8.05 -13.31 7.08
N SER A 74 9.38 -13.39 7.22
CA SER A 74 10.02 -13.64 8.51
C SER A 74 9.78 -12.52 9.53
N LEU A 75 9.70 -11.26 9.09
CA LEU A 75 9.34 -10.13 9.94
C LEU A 75 7.89 -10.25 10.46
N LEU A 76 6.96 -10.65 9.59
CA LEU A 76 5.58 -10.92 10.00
C LEU A 76 5.50 -12.06 11.02
N ALA A 77 6.25 -13.15 10.80
CA ALA A 77 6.30 -14.27 11.72
C ALA A 77 6.91 -13.87 13.09
N LYS A 78 8.00 -13.10 13.09
CA LYS A 78 8.58 -12.56 14.33
C LYS A 78 7.55 -11.80 15.16
N ARG A 79 6.76 -10.96 14.52
CA ARG A 79 5.71 -10.18 15.18
C ARG A 79 4.53 -11.03 15.62
N GLY A 80 3.93 -11.77 14.68
CA GLY A 80 2.64 -12.46 14.90
C GLY A 80 2.78 -13.77 15.66
N VAL A 81 3.87 -14.51 15.46
CA VAL A 81 4.06 -15.85 16.06
C VAL A 81 4.99 -15.80 17.27
N TYR A 82 6.11 -15.09 17.18
CA TYR A 82 7.12 -15.06 18.22
C TYR A 82 7.04 -13.86 19.16
N GLY A 83 6.05 -12.98 18.97
CA GLY A 83 5.74 -11.87 19.89
C GLY A 83 6.77 -10.74 19.90
N ASP A 84 7.62 -10.62 18.90
CA ASP A 84 8.57 -9.51 18.77
C ASP A 84 7.85 -8.20 18.46
N LYS A 85 7.61 -7.41 19.51
CA LYS A 85 6.93 -6.11 19.41
C LYS A 85 7.86 -4.96 19.00
N LYS A 86 9.17 -5.19 18.94
CA LYS A 86 10.17 -4.15 18.66
C LYS A 86 10.51 -4.03 17.19
N SER A 87 10.53 -5.15 16.46
CA SER A 87 10.86 -5.15 15.02
C SER A 87 9.74 -4.56 14.19
N VAL A 88 10.12 -3.75 13.20
CA VAL A 88 9.22 -3.31 12.13
C VAL A 88 8.90 -4.52 11.26
N HIS A 89 7.63 -4.83 11.07
CA HIS A 89 7.20 -6.09 10.46
C HIS A 89 6.45 -5.91 9.13
N ASN A 90 5.88 -4.74 8.87
CA ASN A 90 5.18 -4.42 7.62
C ASN A 90 5.52 -3.02 7.13
N GLY A 91 5.28 -2.78 5.86
CA GLY A 91 5.31 -1.46 5.26
C GLY A 91 4.07 -0.62 5.62
N PRO A 92 4.01 0.63 5.16
CA PRO A 92 2.88 1.52 5.43
C PRO A 92 1.57 0.96 4.88
N MET A 93 0.53 1.00 5.70
CA MET A 93 -0.85 0.62 5.34
C MET A 93 -1.73 1.86 5.45
N CYS A 94 -2.37 2.27 4.35
CA CYS A 94 -3.30 3.38 4.37
C CYS A 94 -4.55 3.01 5.16
N THR A 95 -4.93 3.85 6.13
CA THR A 95 -6.04 3.60 7.07
C THR A 95 -7.15 4.63 6.99
N GLY A 96 -6.91 5.76 6.34
CA GLY A 96 -7.93 6.80 6.24
C GLY A 96 -7.55 7.92 5.28
N MET A 97 -8.56 8.67 4.86
CA MET A 97 -8.45 9.84 4.01
C MET A 97 -9.34 10.97 4.56
N THR A 98 -8.81 12.17 4.58
CA THR A 98 -9.56 13.41 4.81
C THR A 98 -9.15 14.44 3.76
N VAL A 99 -9.90 15.54 3.64
CA VAL A 99 -9.51 16.67 2.79
C VAL A 99 -9.27 17.89 3.67
N ASN A 100 -8.15 18.57 3.47
CA ASN A 100 -7.81 19.78 4.22
C ASN A 100 -8.46 21.03 3.60
N HIS A 101 -8.29 22.19 4.25
CA HIS A 101 -8.86 23.46 3.79
C HIS A 101 -8.26 23.96 2.45
N GLU A 102 -7.11 23.43 2.03
CA GLU A 102 -6.49 23.71 0.73
C GLU A 102 -7.00 22.81 -0.40
N GLY A 103 -7.96 21.91 -0.13
CA GLY A 103 -8.47 20.93 -1.10
C GLY A 103 -7.52 19.75 -1.36
N LYS A 104 -6.51 19.54 -0.51
CA LYS A 104 -5.61 18.37 -0.63
C LYS A 104 -6.15 17.18 0.13
N ALA A 105 -6.10 16.00 -0.47
CA ALA A 105 -6.35 14.75 0.22
C ALA A 105 -5.21 14.45 1.20
N ILE A 106 -5.53 14.22 2.45
CA ILE A 106 -4.58 13.84 3.52
C ILE A 106 -4.82 12.38 3.85
N LEU A 107 -3.86 11.56 3.48
CA LEU A 107 -3.88 10.12 3.73
C LEU A 107 -3.15 9.80 5.02
N SER A 108 -3.77 9.01 5.89
CA SER A 108 -3.17 8.53 7.14
C SER A 108 -2.67 7.11 6.97
N PHE A 109 -1.47 6.84 7.49
CA PHE A 109 -0.83 5.54 7.41
C PHE A 109 -0.51 4.96 8.77
N GLU A 110 -0.77 3.68 8.93
CA GLU A 110 -0.19 2.87 9.97
C GLU A 110 1.11 2.25 9.42
N ALA A 111 2.23 2.59 10.03
CA ALA A 111 3.56 2.10 9.66
C ALA A 111 4.20 1.26 10.79
N GLY A 112 3.38 0.71 11.67
CA GLY A 112 3.82 0.03 12.88
C GLY A 112 4.56 0.99 13.82
N THR A 113 5.79 0.64 14.21
CA THR A 113 6.65 1.49 15.04
C THR A 113 7.55 2.43 14.23
N ASP A 114 7.44 2.42 12.92
CA ASP A 114 8.28 3.19 11.99
C ASP A 114 7.51 4.38 11.41
N LYS A 115 8.21 5.25 10.71
CA LYS A 115 7.67 6.42 10.02
C LYS A 115 7.84 6.28 8.51
N LEU A 116 7.07 7.05 7.75
CA LEU A 116 7.25 7.15 6.32
C LEU A 116 8.63 7.72 6.00
N ARG A 117 9.24 7.18 4.96
CA ARG A 117 10.49 7.71 4.42
C ARG A 117 10.19 8.95 3.58
N VAL A 118 10.86 10.05 3.88
CA VAL A 118 10.81 11.25 3.04
C VAL A 118 11.72 11.03 1.84
N VAL A 119 11.21 11.33 0.65
CA VAL A 119 11.92 11.30 -0.63
C VAL A 119 11.66 12.63 -1.36
N ASP A 120 12.56 13.01 -2.26
CA ASP A 120 12.46 14.29 -2.98
C ASP A 120 11.20 14.32 -3.87
N GLU A 121 10.86 13.22 -4.51
CA GLU A 121 9.66 13.09 -5.33
C GLU A 121 8.92 11.80 -4.99
N LEU A 122 7.71 11.92 -4.43
CA LEU A 122 6.86 10.81 -4.09
C LEU A 122 5.92 10.51 -5.27
N LYS A 123 5.97 9.28 -5.80
CA LYS A 123 5.27 8.85 -7.01
C LYS A 123 4.32 7.69 -6.77
N GLY A 124 3.47 7.43 -7.78
CA GLY A 124 2.55 6.29 -7.79
C GLY A 124 1.16 6.63 -7.24
N PHE A 125 0.86 7.91 -7.02
CA PHE A 125 -0.47 8.36 -6.61
C PHE A 125 -1.28 8.84 -7.81
N ALA A 126 -2.56 8.47 -7.83
CA ALA A 126 -3.57 9.03 -8.73
C ALA A 126 -4.77 9.49 -7.89
N ILE A 127 -5.44 10.56 -8.36
CA ILE A 127 -6.54 11.21 -7.65
C ILE A 127 -7.70 11.46 -8.60
N ALA A 128 -8.92 11.35 -8.11
CA ALA A 128 -10.15 11.65 -8.86
C ALA A 128 -11.11 12.50 -8.03
N GLY A 129 -11.88 13.33 -8.71
CA GLY A 129 -13.07 14.00 -8.18
C GLY A 129 -14.30 13.10 -8.24
N ALA A 130 -15.49 13.71 -8.15
CA ALA A 130 -16.77 13.01 -8.20
C ALA A 130 -17.07 12.36 -9.56
N ASP A 131 -16.38 12.80 -10.62
CA ASP A 131 -16.49 12.26 -11.98
C ASP A 131 -15.79 10.89 -12.15
N GLY A 132 -14.97 10.48 -11.16
CA GLY A 132 -14.24 9.22 -11.20
C GLY A 132 -13.06 9.17 -12.18
N HIS A 133 -12.71 10.29 -12.84
CA HIS A 133 -11.59 10.34 -13.77
C HIS A 133 -10.27 10.57 -13.00
N PHE A 134 -9.41 9.54 -13.00
CA PHE A 134 -8.12 9.59 -12.31
C PHE A 134 -7.07 10.35 -13.10
N GLN A 135 -6.31 11.20 -12.40
CA GLN A 135 -5.13 11.89 -12.90
C GLN A 135 -3.94 11.57 -11.99
N TRP A 136 -2.72 11.52 -12.55
CA TRP A 136 -1.53 11.43 -11.72
C TRP A 136 -1.42 12.63 -10.80
N ALA A 137 -1.13 12.37 -9.54
CA ALA A 137 -1.15 13.38 -8.48
C ALA A 137 0.25 13.69 -7.98
N GLU A 138 0.43 14.93 -7.54
CA GLU A 138 1.53 15.34 -6.69
C GLU A 138 1.32 14.80 -5.28
N ALA A 139 2.38 14.42 -4.60
CA ALA A 139 2.30 13.89 -3.25
C ALA A 139 3.53 14.26 -2.42
N VAL A 140 3.34 14.48 -1.13
CA VAL A 140 4.42 14.76 -0.17
C VAL A 140 4.11 14.16 1.19
N VAL A 141 5.14 13.63 1.86
CA VAL A 141 5.01 13.16 3.25
C VAL A 141 4.88 14.36 4.19
N VAL A 142 3.82 14.35 5.00
CA VAL A 142 3.57 15.35 6.05
C VAL A 142 3.40 14.66 7.41
N ASN A 143 3.77 15.33 8.50
CA ASN A 143 3.58 14.84 9.89
C ASN A 143 4.08 13.40 10.16
N GLY A 144 5.05 12.92 9.39
CA GLY A 144 5.72 11.63 9.60
C GLY A 144 4.93 10.39 9.19
N ASN A 145 3.61 10.35 9.33
CA ASN A 145 2.75 9.20 8.96
C ASN A 145 1.58 9.61 8.07
N GLN A 146 1.63 10.78 7.49
CA GLN A 146 0.63 11.27 6.55
C GLN A 146 1.25 11.64 5.21
N VAL A 147 0.45 11.53 4.16
CA VAL A 147 0.80 12.00 2.80
C VAL A 147 -0.29 12.95 2.35
N ALA A 148 0.10 14.15 1.95
CA ALA A 148 -0.78 15.07 1.23
C ALA A 148 -0.71 14.76 -0.26
N VAL A 149 -1.86 14.61 -0.91
CA VAL A 149 -2.01 14.27 -2.33
C VAL A 149 -2.92 15.30 -2.99
N TRP A 150 -2.53 15.82 -4.15
CA TRP A 150 -3.32 16.84 -4.86
C TRP A 150 -3.06 16.83 -6.37
N HIS A 151 -3.97 17.43 -7.10
CA HIS A 151 -3.81 17.75 -8.52
C HIS A 151 -4.50 19.09 -8.79
N LYS A 152 -3.84 20.00 -9.54
CA LYS A 152 -4.35 21.36 -9.81
C LYS A 152 -5.73 21.38 -10.48
N GLY A 153 -6.07 20.38 -11.27
CA GLY A 153 -7.35 20.24 -11.95
C GLY A 153 -8.42 19.55 -11.11
N ILE A 154 -8.15 19.12 -9.88
CA ILE A 154 -9.07 18.39 -9.00
C ILE A 154 -9.12 19.04 -7.62
N PRO A 155 -9.83 20.18 -7.47
CA PRO A 155 -9.89 20.91 -6.21
C PRO A 155 -10.73 20.21 -5.12
N HIS A 156 -11.57 19.25 -5.51
CA HIS A 156 -12.43 18.49 -4.61
C HIS A 156 -12.18 16.98 -4.80
N PRO A 157 -11.10 16.45 -4.23
CA PRO A 157 -10.76 15.04 -4.37
C PRO A 157 -11.76 14.17 -3.59
N VAL A 158 -12.20 13.08 -4.23
CA VAL A 158 -13.11 12.09 -3.66
C VAL A 158 -12.41 10.75 -3.45
N THR A 159 -11.55 10.37 -4.39
CA THR A 159 -10.86 9.06 -4.34
C THR A 159 -9.37 9.23 -4.65
N VAL A 160 -8.55 8.50 -3.91
CA VAL A 160 -7.11 8.40 -4.14
C VAL A 160 -6.73 6.94 -4.34
N ARG A 161 -5.86 6.70 -5.32
CA ARG A 161 -5.19 5.42 -5.59
C ARG A 161 -3.69 5.55 -5.36
N TYR A 162 -3.07 4.46 -4.90
CA TYR A 162 -1.62 4.34 -4.85
C TYR A 162 -1.19 3.00 -5.43
N GLY A 163 -0.21 3.01 -6.34
CA GLY A 163 0.29 1.80 -6.98
C GLY A 163 -0.79 1.02 -7.74
N TRP A 164 -1.79 1.72 -8.29
CA TRP A 164 -2.94 1.13 -8.97
C TRP A 164 -2.63 0.88 -10.44
N ASP A 165 -1.82 -0.15 -10.68
CA ASP A 165 -1.41 -0.63 -11.99
C ASP A 165 -1.07 -2.12 -11.89
N ASP A 166 -1.01 -2.82 -13.00
CA ASP A 166 -0.49 -4.18 -13.07
C ASP A 166 0.99 -4.20 -12.67
N ASN A 167 1.75 -3.24 -13.16
CA ASN A 167 3.18 -3.08 -12.90
C ASN A 167 3.53 -1.67 -12.41
N PRO A 168 3.27 -1.33 -11.14
CA PRO A 168 3.42 0.01 -10.60
C PRO A 168 4.89 0.35 -10.27
N VAL A 169 5.79 0.32 -11.25
CA VAL A 169 7.24 0.53 -11.06
C VAL A 169 7.62 1.88 -10.46
N HIS A 170 6.74 2.88 -10.60
CA HIS A 170 6.97 4.22 -10.06
C HIS A 170 6.52 4.36 -8.60
N ALA A 171 5.78 3.40 -8.05
CA ALA A 171 5.29 3.45 -6.67
C ALA A 171 6.46 3.33 -5.68
N ASN A 172 6.81 4.43 -5.01
CA ASN A 172 8.04 4.52 -4.21
C ASN A 172 7.83 4.83 -2.72
N LEU A 173 6.59 4.83 -2.24
CA LEU A 173 6.29 5.02 -0.83
C LEU A 173 6.79 3.83 0.01
N LYS A 174 7.68 4.11 0.95
CA LYS A 174 8.25 3.13 1.89
C LYS A 174 8.30 3.72 3.29
N ASN A 175 8.43 2.86 4.29
CA ASN A 175 8.84 3.31 5.60
C ASN A 175 10.38 3.49 5.67
N ARG A 176 10.89 3.97 6.79
CA ARG A 176 12.33 4.23 6.99
C ARG A 176 13.18 2.95 6.92
N THR A 177 12.62 1.81 7.31
CA THR A 177 13.28 0.50 7.20
C THR A 177 13.25 -0.09 5.79
N GLY A 178 12.62 0.61 4.82
CA GLY A 178 12.62 0.25 3.40
C GLY A 178 11.52 -0.73 2.99
N LEU A 179 10.56 -1.04 3.87
CA LEU A 179 9.40 -1.85 3.49
C LEU A 179 8.41 -1.01 2.68
N PRO A 180 7.93 -1.50 1.51
CA PRO A 180 7.02 -0.75 0.65
C PRO A 180 5.61 -0.66 1.23
N ALA A 181 4.91 0.43 0.91
CA ALA A 181 3.49 0.53 1.16
C ALA A 181 2.71 -0.44 0.26
N SER A 182 1.64 -1.01 0.81
CA SER A 182 0.69 -1.77 -0.02
C SER A 182 -0.05 -0.83 -0.97
N PRO A 183 -0.27 -1.19 -2.24
CA PRO A 183 -1.22 -0.52 -3.10
C PRO A 183 -2.61 -0.47 -2.47
N PHE A 184 -3.35 0.60 -2.78
CA PHE A 184 -4.71 0.79 -2.26
C PHE A 184 -5.54 1.72 -3.15
N GLN A 185 -6.85 1.63 -2.96
CA GLN A 185 -7.81 2.67 -3.30
C GLN A 185 -8.54 3.08 -2.02
N ILE A 186 -8.73 4.38 -1.82
CA ILE A 186 -9.48 4.91 -0.69
C ILE A 186 -10.32 6.09 -1.15
N SER A 187 -11.56 6.16 -0.68
CA SER A 187 -12.48 7.28 -0.94
C SER A 187 -12.83 7.97 0.36
N LEU A 188 -13.30 9.20 0.25
CA LEU A 188 -13.97 9.86 1.38
C LEU A 188 -15.15 8.99 1.80
N GLU A 189 -15.28 8.73 3.09
CA GLU A 189 -16.48 8.09 3.63
C GLU A 189 -17.66 9.05 3.43
N ASP A 190 -18.77 8.53 2.93
CA ASP A 190 -20.03 9.25 2.90
C ASP A 190 -20.43 9.55 4.36
N LYS A 191 -20.63 10.86 4.65
CA LYS A 191 -21.05 11.32 5.97
C LYS A 191 -22.54 11.11 6.16
#